data_24ac2fe3d2b13acb2de74ce4b1d82987
#
_entry.id   24ac2fe3d2b13acb2de74ce4b1d82987
#
_cell.length_a   1.000
_cell.length_b   1.000
_cell.length_c   1.000
_cell.angle_alpha   90.00
_cell.angle_beta   90.00
_cell.angle_gamma   90.00
#
_symmetry.space_group_name_H-M   'P 1'
#
loop_
_entity.id
_entity.type
_entity.pdbx_description
1 polymer ?
#
loop_
_entity_poly.entity_id
_entity_poly.type
_entity_poly.pdbx_seq_one_letter_code
_entity_poly.pdbx_strand_id
1 'polypeptide(L)'
;MAVKFRDYYEVLGVPRTATAEEIKRVYRQLARKHHPDLHPQAERAKAAERFKEINEAYEVLSDADKRAKYDALGANWKNGMDFTPPPGAGGRSAQSVSFEDLGDFSDFFASIFGRPTGRAGRGGGRVTFPGSDVEAELPVTLEEMLRGGRRRIQLAEGRSLDVDIPLGVRDGTVLRLAGQGERGMNGGSPGDLYLHVRPVSHPRYRAVGDDLEMDLPLWPWQAVLGTEVRIDTPEGAVTLKVPAGTQNGRRLRLRGRGLPRGDGSRGDLYATVRIVVPERPSATEREAYETLKRSAPVPADRPAGG
;
A
#
# COMPACT_ATOMS: atom_id res chain seq x y z
N MET A 1 8.71 43.93 24.41
CA MET A 1 7.48 43.29 24.89
C MET A 1 7.87 42.09 25.74
N ALA A 2 7.24 41.87 26.89
CA ALA A 2 7.53 40.70 27.72
C ALA A 2 7.04 39.44 26.98
N VAL A 3 7.92 38.46 26.83
CA VAL A 3 7.60 37.17 26.20
C VAL A 3 7.00 36.25 27.27
N LYS A 4 5.82 35.69 27.02
CA LYS A 4 5.17 34.82 27.98
C LYS A 4 5.64 33.36 27.80
N PHE A 5 5.94 32.68 28.90
CA PHE A 5 6.31 31.28 28.91
C PHE A 5 5.14 30.40 28.44
N ARG A 6 5.42 29.46 27.56
CA ARG A 6 4.44 28.44 27.10
C ARG A 6 4.88 27.08 27.55
N ASP A 7 4.00 26.36 28.26
CA ASP A 7 4.25 24.97 28.63
C ASP A 7 3.83 24.02 27.50
N TYR A 8 4.82 23.53 26.75
CA TYR A 8 4.60 22.64 25.60
C TYR A 8 4.05 21.28 26.00
N TYR A 9 4.29 20.83 27.25
CA TYR A 9 3.66 19.60 27.76
C TYR A 9 2.16 19.81 27.99
N GLU A 10 1.76 20.97 28.51
CA GLU A 10 0.34 21.32 28.62
C GLU A 10 -0.33 21.53 27.26
N VAL A 11 0.37 22.11 26.28
CA VAL A 11 -0.14 22.29 24.91
C VAL A 11 -0.49 20.95 24.27
N LEU A 12 0.36 19.93 24.45
CA LEU A 12 0.11 18.58 23.96
C LEU A 12 -0.77 17.75 24.91
N GLY A 13 -0.96 18.17 26.17
CA GLY A 13 -1.70 17.41 27.17
C GLY A 13 -0.99 16.13 27.61
N VAL A 14 0.34 16.14 27.67
CA VAL A 14 1.17 15.01 28.09
C VAL A 14 1.94 15.34 29.37
N PRO A 15 2.27 14.36 30.23
CA PRO A 15 3.11 14.58 31.37
C PRO A 15 4.56 14.87 30.95
N ARG A 16 5.31 15.57 31.79
CA ARG A 16 6.75 15.87 31.51
C ARG A 16 7.62 14.61 31.40
N THR A 17 7.14 13.49 31.95
CA THR A 17 7.76 12.16 31.86
C THR A 17 7.44 11.39 30.57
N ALA A 18 6.62 11.96 29.68
CA ALA A 18 6.19 11.29 28.48
C ALA A 18 7.36 10.88 27.57
N THR A 19 7.30 9.69 27.02
CA THR A 19 8.25 9.16 26.05
C THR A 19 8.12 9.87 24.68
N ALA A 20 9.14 9.78 23.86
CA ALA A 20 9.09 10.35 22.49
C ALA A 20 7.95 9.72 21.65
N GLU A 21 7.66 8.43 21.86
CA GLU A 21 6.57 7.73 21.18
C GLU A 21 5.19 8.20 21.63
N GLU A 22 5.02 8.47 22.91
CA GLU A 22 3.78 9.02 23.45
C GLU A 22 3.53 10.44 22.93
N ILE A 23 4.55 11.27 22.92
CA ILE A 23 4.51 12.63 22.35
C ILE A 23 4.10 12.57 20.89
N LYS A 24 4.73 11.71 20.08
CA LYS A 24 4.42 11.52 18.67
C LYS A 24 2.99 11.02 18.44
N ARG A 25 2.51 10.09 19.28
CA ARG A 25 1.15 9.58 19.20
C ARG A 25 0.11 10.67 19.47
N VAL A 26 0.30 11.42 20.56
CA VAL A 26 -0.62 12.50 20.95
C VAL A 26 -0.61 13.63 19.91
N TYR A 27 0.58 14.01 19.42
CA TYR A 27 0.71 14.99 18.33
C TYR A 27 -0.14 14.62 17.11
N ARG A 28 -0.05 13.36 16.62
CA ARG A 28 -0.85 12.91 15.46
C ARG A 28 -2.36 13.03 15.70
N GLN A 29 -2.82 12.73 16.90
CA GLN A 29 -4.24 12.85 17.27
C GLN A 29 -4.68 14.32 17.26
N LEU A 30 -3.90 15.20 17.90
CA LEU A 30 -4.20 16.63 17.99
C LEU A 30 -4.09 17.33 16.64
N ALA A 31 -3.06 17.01 15.85
CA ALA A 31 -2.86 17.56 14.51
C ALA A 31 -4.05 17.22 13.61
N ARG A 32 -4.52 15.98 13.62
CA ARG A 32 -5.72 15.57 12.87
C ARG A 32 -6.98 16.27 13.38
N LYS A 33 -7.14 16.40 14.71
CA LYS A 33 -8.31 17.04 15.33
C LYS A 33 -8.39 18.53 15.03
N HIS A 34 -7.26 19.23 14.95
CA HIS A 34 -7.18 20.69 14.79
C HIS A 34 -6.69 21.10 13.40
N HIS A 35 -6.71 20.21 12.41
CA HIS A 35 -6.33 20.56 11.04
C HIS A 35 -7.33 21.57 10.45
N PRO A 36 -6.84 22.71 9.91
CA PRO A 36 -7.72 23.78 9.44
C PRO A 36 -8.74 23.34 8.39
N ASP A 37 -8.37 22.38 7.52
CA ASP A 37 -9.24 21.88 6.45
C ASP A 37 -10.40 21.02 6.96
N LEU A 38 -10.33 20.52 8.18
CA LEU A 38 -11.41 19.71 8.79
C LEU A 38 -12.42 20.56 9.56
N HIS A 39 -12.24 21.87 9.63
CA HIS A 39 -13.12 22.79 10.36
C HIS A 39 -13.92 23.71 9.41
N PRO A 40 -15.16 24.06 9.80
CA PRO A 40 -15.96 25.05 9.08
C PRO A 40 -15.23 26.39 9.00
N GLN A 41 -15.50 27.18 7.95
CA GLN A 41 -14.80 28.44 7.67
C GLN A 41 -14.79 29.43 8.86
N ALA A 42 -15.85 29.44 9.65
CA ALA A 42 -15.95 30.29 10.86
C ALA A 42 -14.96 29.89 11.98
N GLU A 43 -14.52 28.65 12.05
CA GLU A 43 -13.62 28.12 13.08
C GLU A 43 -12.19 27.89 12.59
N ARG A 44 -11.93 28.03 11.29
CA ARG A 44 -10.62 27.75 10.68
C ARG A 44 -9.49 28.58 11.28
N ALA A 45 -9.71 29.84 11.54
CA ALA A 45 -8.69 30.72 12.13
C ALA A 45 -8.26 30.23 13.52
N LYS A 46 -9.24 29.84 14.36
CA LYS A 46 -8.99 29.29 15.70
C LYS A 46 -8.33 27.92 15.66
N ALA A 47 -8.74 27.07 14.71
CA ALA A 47 -8.12 25.77 14.47
C ALA A 47 -6.67 25.94 13.98
N ALA A 48 -6.41 26.88 13.08
CA ALA A 48 -5.06 27.19 12.58
C ALA A 48 -4.13 27.69 13.68
N GLU A 49 -4.59 28.57 14.56
CA GLU A 49 -3.79 29.01 15.73
C GLU A 49 -3.47 27.84 16.65
N ARG A 50 -4.46 27.00 16.98
CA ARG A 50 -4.23 25.85 17.83
C ARG A 50 -3.30 24.83 17.17
N PHE A 51 -3.42 24.63 15.88
CA PHE A 51 -2.54 23.76 15.09
C PHE A 51 -1.09 24.26 15.10
N LYS A 52 -0.88 25.59 14.99
CA LYS A 52 0.46 26.20 15.13
C LYS A 52 1.09 25.92 16.50
N GLU A 53 0.31 26.09 17.58
CA GLU A 53 0.79 25.80 18.94
C GLU A 53 1.17 24.32 19.13
N ILE A 54 0.37 23.41 18.58
CA ILE A 54 0.61 21.96 18.64
C ILE A 54 1.89 21.59 17.88
N ASN A 55 2.10 22.18 16.69
CA ASN A 55 3.30 21.95 15.90
C ASN A 55 4.55 22.51 16.57
N GLU A 56 4.47 23.69 17.14
CA GLU A 56 5.57 24.31 17.90
C GLU A 56 5.97 23.45 19.11
N ALA A 57 4.99 22.95 19.86
CA ALA A 57 5.22 22.08 21.00
C ALA A 57 5.88 20.74 20.58
N TYR A 58 5.40 20.16 19.48
CA TYR A 58 5.97 18.91 18.96
C TYR A 58 7.39 19.09 18.45
N GLU A 59 7.68 20.19 17.74
CA GLU A 59 9.03 20.51 17.22
C GLU A 59 10.07 20.57 18.35
N VAL A 60 9.69 21.06 19.52
CA VAL A 60 10.58 21.13 20.67
C VAL A 60 10.68 19.81 21.41
N LEU A 61 9.55 19.12 21.64
CA LEU A 61 9.50 17.94 22.50
C LEU A 61 9.85 16.62 21.79
N SER A 62 9.83 16.61 20.46
CA SER A 62 10.22 15.43 19.67
C SER A 62 11.73 15.26 19.49
N ASP A 63 12.48 16.35 19.58
CA ASP A 63 13.94 16.36 19.48
C ASP A 63 14.56 16.35 20.88
N ALA A 64 15.44 15.37 21.14
CA ALA A 64 16.05 15.18 22.45
C ALA A 64 16.87 16.38 22.92
N ASP A 65 17.60 17.05 22.03
CA ASP A 65 18.44 18.20 22.35
C ASP A 65 17.61 19.46 22.62
N LYS A 66 16.56 19.69 21.81
CA LYS A 66 15.64 20.81 22.02
C LYS A 66 14.84 20.60 23.30
N ARG A 67 14.36 19.40 23.55
CA ARG A 67 13.64 19.02 24.78
C ARG A 67 14.52 19.25 26.02
N ALA A 68 15.77 18.76 26.01
CA ALA A 68 16.68 18.96 27.11
C ALA A 68 16.94 20.44 27.41
N LYS A 69 17.12 21.28 26.36
CA LYS A 69 17.25 22.73 26.49
C LYS A 69 15.99 23.38 27.06
N TYR A 70 14.82 22.98 26.57
CA TYR A 70 13.55 23.46 27.04
C TYR A 70 13.29 23.08 28.51
N ASP A 71 13.57 21.82 28.89
CA ASP A 71 13.41 21.32 30.25
C ASP A 71 14.36 22.02 31.23
N ALA A 72 15.60 22.32 30.81
CA ALA A 72 16.56 23.07 31.59
C ALA A 72 16.11 24.52 31.89
N LEU A 73 15.39 25.15 30.94
CA LEU A 73 14.82 26.46 31.10
C LEU A 73 13.51 26.46 31.88
N GLY A 74 12.71 25.43 31.71
CA GLY A 74 11.33 25.34 32.18
C GLY A 74 11.12 24.93 33.64
N ALA A 75 12.17 24.50 34.35
CA ALA A 75 12.01 23.96 35.72
C ALA A 75 11.42 24.96 36.73
N ASN A 76 11.54 26.31 36.50
CA ASN A 76 11.10 27.36 37.40
C ASN A 76 9.97 28.24 36.86
N TRP A 77 9.39 27.94 35.68
CA TRP A 77 8.42 28.81 35.02
C TRP A 77 7.04 28.12 34.92
N LYS A 78 5.99 28.93 35.15
CA LYS A 78 4.61 28.51 34.93
C LYS A 78 4.06 29.13 33.63
N ASN A 79 3.14 28.44 32.99
CA ASN A 79 2.50 28.91 31.76
C ASN A 79 1.92 30.33 31.94
N GLY A 80 2.28 31.24 31.02
CA GLY A 80 1.81 32.63 31.04
C GLY A 80 2.65 33.63 31.88
N MET A 81 3.73 33.20 32.54
CA MET A 81 4.68 34.11 33.21
C MET A 81 5.57 34.86 32.20
N ASP A 82 6.00 36.08 32.57
CA ASP A 82 6.97 36.82 31.76
C ASP A 82 8.32 36.11 31.74
N PHE A 83 8.78 35.76 30.55
CA PHE A 83 10.02 35.03 30.34
C PHE A 83 11.16 35.99 29.93
N THR A 84 12.25 35.92 30.65
CA THR A 84 13.51 36.61 30.29
C THR A 84 14.58 35.54 30.01
N PRO A 85 15.07 35.39 28.76
CA PRO A 85 16.09 34.40 28.46
C PRO A 85 17.39 34.69 29.23
N PRO A 86 18.04 33.65 29.79
CA PRO A 86 19.35 33.83 30.41
C PRO A 86 20.40 34.27 29.37
N PRO A 87 21.37 35.12 29.72
CA PRO A 87 22.43 35.56 28.83
C PRO A 87 23.26 34.36 28.38
N GLY A 88 23.23 34.04 27.05
CA GLY A 88 23.96 32.93 26.46
C GLY A 88 23.10 31.79 25.88
N ALA A 89 21.77 31.83 26.00
CA ALA A 89 20.89 30.77 25.48
C ALA A 89 20.84 30.72 23.92
N GLY A 90 21.43 31.68 23.21
CA GLY A 90 21.46 31.74 21.75
C GLY A 90 22.68 31.08 21.09
N GLY A 91 23.15 29.91 21.55
CA GLY A 91 24.35 29.26 21.04
C GLY A 91 24.07 28.26 19.92
N ARG A 92 24.69 28.49 18.78
CA ARG A 92 25.08 27.64 17.65
C ARG A 92 24.75 26.17 17.80
N SER A 93 23.59 25.74 17.32
CA SER A 93 23.30 24.39 16.75
C SER A 93 21.83 24.37 16.34
N ALA A 94 21.51 24.96 15.21
CA ALA A 94 20.22 24.80 14.57
C ALA A 94 20.46 23.95 13.32
N GLN A 95 20.26 22.66 13.46
CA GLN A 95 19.93 21.81 12.33
C GLN A 95 18.46 22.13 12.04
N SER A 96 18.26 23.04 11.09
CA SER A 96 16.95 23.62 10.77
C SER A 96 16.11 22.60 10.03
N VAL A 97 15.03 22.14 10.65
CA VAL A 97 13.91 21.59 9.92
C VAL A 97 13.01 22.76 9.56
N SER A 98 12.94 23.08 8.27
CA SER A 98 12.18 24.24 7.78
C SER A 98 10.73 23.87 7.55
N PHE A 99 9.84 24.38 8.38
CA PHE A 99 8.41 24.49 8.10
C PHE A 99 8.13 25.86 7.48
N GLU A 100 8.32 26.00 6.17
CA GLU A 100 8.11 27.28 5.47
C GLU A 100 6.62 27.62 5.25
N ASP A 101 5.70 26.66 5.50
CA ASP A 101 4.26 26.88 5.39
C ASP A 101 3.57 27.25 6.73
N LEU A 102 4.30 27.28 7.83
CA LEU A 102 3.83 27.71 9.15
C LEU A 102 4.53 29.01 9.55
N GLY A 103 4.28 30.06 8.81
CA GLY A 103 4.73 31.42 9.12
C GLY A 103 4.47 31.75 10.58
N ASP A 104 5.53 32.26 11.27
CA ASP A 104 5.59 32.79 12.63
C ASP A 104 5.42 31.78 13.78
N PHE A 105 6.54 31.14 14.14
CA PHE A 105 6.71 30.62 15.50
C PHE A 105 6.54 31.76 16.52
N SER A 106 6.04 31.43 17.70
CA SER A 106 5.82 32.41 18.75
C SER A 106 7.13 33.12 19.15
N ASP A 107 7.01 34.36 19.65
CA ASP A 107 8.15 35.08 20.19
C ASP A 107 8.87 34.31 21.31
N PHE A 108 8.15 33.39 21.98
CA PHE A 108 8.71 32.50 23.00
C PHE A 108 9.66 31.48 22.38
N PHE A 109 9.27 30.80 21.31
CA PHE A 109 10.14 29.89 20.59
C PHE A 109 11.39 30.63 20.05
N ALA A 110 11.19 31.79 19.43
CA ALA A 110 12.26 32.62 18.89
C ALA A 110 13.24 33.09 19.96
N SER A 111 12.81 33.29 21.20
CA SER A 111 13.66 33.72 22.32
C SER A 111 14.55 32.58 22.86
N ILE A 112 14.13 31.33 22.76
CA ILE A 112 14.88 30.16 23.26
C ILE A 112 15.78 29.55 22.19
N PHE A 113 15.26 29.42 20.96
CA PHE A 113 15.94 28.71 19.87
C PHE A 113 16.53 29.65 18.82
N GLY A 114 16.32 30.98 18.96
CA GLY A 114 16.73 32.02 18.02
C GLY A 114 15.70 32.21 16.90
N ARG A 115 15.48 33.49 16.53
CA ARG A 115 14.77 33.78 15.26
C ARG A 115 15.59 33.18 14.13
N PRO A 116 14.98 32.56 13.11
CA PRO A 116 15.64 32.36 11.84
C PRO A 116 15.93 33.77 11.27
N THR A 117 17.04 34.39 11.73
CA THR A 117 17.47 35.69 11.21
C THR A 117 17.93 35.45 9.79
N GLY A 118 17.11 35.83 8.85
CA GLY A 118 17.50 36.13 7.49
C GLY A 118 18.52 37.25 7.46
N ARG A 119 19.75 36.97 7.90
CA ARG A 119 20.89 37.84 7.61
C ARG A 119 21.63 37.21 6.45
N ALA A 120 21.49 37.84 5.31
CA ALA A 120 22.22 37.59 4.08
C ALA A 120 23.73 37.46 4.35
N GLY A 121 24.20 36.26 4.65
CA GLY A 121 25.57 35.85 4.47
C GLY A 121 25.64 35.17 3.10
N ARG A 122 26.45 35.69 2.19
CA ARG A 122 26.76 35.14 0.87
C ARG A 122 27.19 33.66 0.98
N GLY A 123 26.25 32.81 0.80
CA GLY A 123 26.36 31.36 0.77
C GLY A 123 24.92 30.83 0.76
N GLY A 124 24.21 31.00 -0.37
CA GLY A 124 22.81 30.60 -0.54
C GLY A 124 22.68 29.10 -0.51
N GLY A 125 22.64 28.51 0.67
CA GLY A 125 22.12 27.16 0.85
C GLY A 125 20.60 27.20 0.65
N ARG A 126 20.13 26.83 -0.54
CA ARG A 126 18.71 26.59 -0.81
C ARG A 126 18.26 25.50 0.18
N VAL A 127 17.27 25.81 0.98
CA VAL A 127 16.61 24.80 1.83
C VAL A 127 15.95 23.81 0.90
N THR A 128 16.38 22.57 0.98
CA THR A 128 15.92 21.49 0.13
C THR A 128 14.86 20.67 0.87
N PHE A 129 13.69 20.46 0.26
CA PHE A 129 12.64 19.60 0.82
C PHE A 129 12.62 18.27 0.05
N PRO A 130 12.65 17.14 0.76
CA PRO A 130 12.44 15.85 0.09
C PRO A 130 11.00 15.77 -0.44
N GLY A 131 10.83 15.17 -1.59
CA GLY A 131 9.52 14.85 -2.15
C GLY A 131 8.82 13.76 -1.30
N SER A 132 7.49 13.74 -1.37
CA SER A 132 6.69 12.72 -0.71
C SER A 132 6.76 11.40 -1.46
N ASP A 133 6.61 10.29 -0.72
CA ASP A 133 6.42 8.98 -1.31
C ASP A 133 5.03 8.90 -1.96
N VAL A 134 4.94 8.13 -3.05
CA VAL A 134 3.69 7.93 -3.80
C VAL A 134 3.35 6.45 -3.81
N GLU A 135 2.08 6.12 -3.61
CA GLU A 135 1.57 4.77 -3.75
C GLU A 135 0.63 4.68 -4.95
N ALA A 136 0.73 3.60 -5.71
CA ALA A 136 -0.14 3.34 -6.84
C ALA A 136 -0.38 1.84 -7.03
N GLU A 137 -1.50 1.48 -7.68
CA GLU A 137 -1.77 0.10 -8.06
C GLU A 137 -1.11 -0.22 -9.40
N LEU A 138 -0.52 -1.41 -9.48
CA LEU A 138 0.04 -1.98 -10.70
C LEU A 138 -0.78 -3.19 -11.13
N PRO A 139 -1.71 -3.04 -12.09
CA PRO A 139 -2.42 -4.19 -12.64
C PRO A 139 -1.47 -5.08 -13.43
N VAL A 140 -1.34 -6.36 -13.08
CA VAL A 140 -0.40 -7.32 -13.68
C VAL A 140 -1.19 -8.47 -14.29
N THR A 141 -0.88 -8.84 -15.55
CA THR A 141 -1.52 -9.98 -16.22
C THR A 141 -0.92 -11.31 -15.76
N LEU A 142 -1.65 -12.39 -16.02
CA LEU A 142 -1.17 -13.73 -15.69
C LEU A 142 0.16 -14.06 -16.41
N GLU A 143 0.31 -13.65 -17.66
CA GLU A 143 1.52 -13.85 -18.46
C GLU A 143 2.71 -13.12 -17.86
N GLU A 144 2.50 -11.91 -17.35
CA GLU A 144 3.54 -11.15 -16.65
C GLU A 144 3.90 -11.80 -15.31
N MET A 145 2.92 -12.34 -14.58
CA MET A 145 3.20 -13.12 -13.35
C MET A 145 4.02 -14.38 -13.64
N LEU A 146 3.77 -15.04 -14.78
CA LEU A 146 4.45 -16.27 -15.17
C LEU A 146 5.85 -16.06 -15.74
N ARG A 147 6.10 -14.95 -16.41
CA ARG A 147 7.35 -14.69 -17.14
C ARG A 147 8.18 -13.57 -16.55
N GLY A 148 7.56 -12.71 -15.74
CA GLY A 148 8.15 -11.44 -15.36
C GLY A 148 8.35 -10.55 -16.59
N GLY A 149 9.24 -9.58 -16.47
CA GLY A 149 9.65 -8.75 -17.58
C GLY A 149 9.55 -7.26 -17.29
N ARG A 150 9.95 -6.46 -18.28
CA ARG A 150 9.92 -5.02 -18.20
C ARG A 150 8.65 -4.47 -18.84
N ARG A 151 7.96 -3.59 -18.14
CA ARG A 151 6.76 -2.91 -18.63
C ARG A 151 6.90 -1.40 -18.45
N ARG A 152 6.54 -0.65 -19.47
CA ARG A 152 6.42 0.80 -19.39
C ARG A 152 5.06 1.18 -18.86
N ILE A 153 5.05 1.95 -17.77
CA ILE A 153 3.85 2.55 -17.19
C ILE A 153 3.87 4.05 -17.40
N GLN A 154 2.69 4.64 -17.49
CA GLN A 154 2.52 6.09 -17.50
C GLN A 154 2.03 6.52 -16.11
N LEU A 155 2.77 7.42 -15.51
CA LEU A 155 2.40 8.06 -14.26
C LEU A 155 1.57 9.33 -14.53
N ALA A 156 0.92 9.85 -13.50
CA ALA A 156 0.37 11.20 -13.54
C ALA A 156 1.44 12.18 -14.05
N GLU A 157 1.03 13.28 -14.66
CA GLU A 157 1.90 14.30 -15.28
C GLU A 157 2.64 13.86 -16.57
N GLY A 158 2.24 12.74 -17.21
CA GLY A 158 2.81 12.30 -18.49
C GLY A 158 4.21 11.70 -18.41
N ARG A 159 4.74 11.43 -17.20
CA ARG A 159 6.00 10.70 -17.03
C ARG A 159 5.82 9.23 -17.39
N SER A 160 6.73 8.67 -18.16
CA SER A 160 6.80 7.22 -18.42
C SER A 160 7.94 6.60 -17.61
N LEU A 161 7.69 5.45 -17.02
CA LEU A 161 8.65 4.71 -16.21
C LEU A 161 8.69 3.25 -16.65
N ASP A 162 9.89 2.70 -16.80
CA ASP A 162 10.07 1.28 -17.05
C ASP A 162 10.16 0.54 -15.70
N VAL A 163 9.25 -0.40 -15.48
CA VAL A 163 9.15 -1.20 -14.26
C VAL A 163 9.52 -2.63 -14.54
N ASP A 164 10.47 -3.16 -13.80
CA ASP A 164 10.83 -4.57 -13.84
C ASP A 164 9.87 -5.37 -12.95
N ILE A 165 9.01 -6.20 -13.56
CA ILE A 165 8.09 -7.09 -12.86
C ILE A 165 8.83 -8.39 -12.56
N PRO A 166 9.01 -8.76 -11.28
CA PRO A 166 9.68 -10.00 -10.92
C PRO A 166 8.91 -11.23 -11.38
N LEU A 167 9.65 -12.27 -11.75
CA LEU A 167 9.09 -13.58 -12.05
C LEU A 167 8.30 -14.09 -10.84
N GLY A 168 7.09 -14.56 -11.07
CA GLY A 168 6.27 -15.13 -10.01
C GLY A 168 5.71 -14.12 -9.00
N VAL A 169 5.60 -12.86 -9.37
CA VAL A 169 4.97 -11.83 -8.53
C VAL A 169 3.54 -12.22 -8.14
N ARG A 170 3.10 -11.81 -6.94
CA ARG A 170 1.80 -12.16 -6.36
C ARG A 170 0.95 -10.92 -6.08
N ASP A 171 -0.34 -11.15 -5.86
CA ASP A 171 -1.22 -10.10 -5.33
C ASP A 171 -0.68 -9.56 -4.00
N GLY A 172 -0.74 -8.23 -3.84
CA GLY A 172 -0.23 -7.55 -2.67
C GLY A 172 1.30 -7.39 -2.60
N THR A 173 2.06 -7.91 -3.59
CA THR A 173 3.49 -7.60 -3.70
C THR A 173 3.67 -6.11 -3.91
N VAL A 174 4.61 -5.49 -3.17
CA VAL A 174 4.94 -4.07 -3.31
C VAL A 174 6.30 -3.93 -3.98
N LEU A 175 6.33 -3.25 -5.12
CA LEU A 175 7.55 -2.91 -5.85
C LEU A 175 7.94 -1.47 -5.52
N ARG A 176 9.09 -1.29 -4.86
CA ARG A 176 9.63 0.04 -4.55
C ARG A 176 10.53 0.51 -5.67
N LEU A 177 10.26 1.69 -6.16
CA LEU A 177 11.05 2.38 -7.17
C LEU A 177 11.65 3.63 -6.53
N ALA A 178 12.91 3.55 -6.15
CA ALA A 178 13.60 4.60 -5.43
C ALA A 178 13.68 5.90 -6.25
N GLY A 179 13.34 7.02 -5.61
CA GLY A 179 13.41 8.34 -6.22
C GLY A 179 12.39 8.59 -7.34
N GLN A 180 11.33 7.78 -7.44
CA GLN A 180 10.27 7.92 -8.45
C GLN A 180 8.96 8.49 -7.89
N GLY A 181 8.93 8.91 -6.63
CA GLY A 181 7.83 9.62 -6.01
C GLY A 181 7.73 11.08 -6.46
N GLU A 182 7.17 11.93 -5.61
CA GLU A 182 7.09 13.37 -5.87
C GLU A 182 8.47 14.01 -5.91
N ARG A 183 8.58 15.08 -6.69
CA ARG A 183 9.84 15.84 -6.76
C ARG A 183 10.05 16.63 -5.47
N GLY A 184 11.24 16.55 -4.91
CA GLY A 184 11.63 17.44 -3.84
C GLY A 184 11.71 18.89 -4.32
N MET A 185 11.41 19.83 -3.42
CA MET A 185 11.49 21.26 -3.70
C MET A 185 12.91 21.77 -3.46
N ASN A 186 13.28 22.84 -4.17
CA ASN A 186 14.58 23.53 -4.03
C ASN A 186 15.83 22.63 -4.18
N GLY A 187 15.72 21.50 -4.91
CA GLY A 187 16.80 20.54 -5.07
C GLY A 187 16.83 19.44 -4.01
N GLY A 188 15.73 19.24 -3.26
CA GLY A 188 15.53 18.10 -2.38
C GLY A 188 15.46 16.78 -3.15
N SER A 189 15.80 15.68 -2.50
CA SER A 189 15.66 14.35 -3.09
C SER A 189 14.19 14.04 -3.39
N PRO A 190 13.88 13.39 -4.51
CA PRO A 190 12.53 12.90 -4.75
C PRO A 190 12.19 11.80 -3.74
N GLY A 191 10.90 11.64 -3.45
CA GLY A 191 10.38 10.49 -2.70
C GLY A 191 10.42 9.20 -3.52
N ASP A 192 9.92 8.12 -2.98
CA ASP A 192 9.86 6.82 -3.61
C ASP A 192 8.46 6.52 -4.17
N LEU A 193 8.38 5.66 -5.18
CA LEU A 193 7.11 5.15 -5.69
C LEU A 193 6.94 3.69 -5.25
N TYR A 194 5.82 3.40 -4.58
CA TYR A 194 5.42 2.06 -4.17
C TYR A 194 4.28 1.58 -5.06
N LEU A 195 4.54 0.53 -5.84
CA LEU A 195 3.56 -0.08 -6.73
C LEU A 195 3.00 -1.34 -6.10
N HIS A 196 1.71 -1.32 -5.77
CA HIS A 196 0.98 -2.47 -5.24
C HIS A 196 0.48 -3.34 -6.40
N VAL A 197 1.04 -4.53 -6.53
CA VAL A 197 0.66 -5.48 -7.58
C VAL A 197 -0.78 -5.93 -7.38
N ARG A 198 -1.58 -5.82 -8.46
CA ARG A 198 -2.96 -6.31 -8.53
C ARG A 198 -3.14 -7.20 -9.75
N PRO A 199 -3.37 -8.52 -9.58
CA PRO A 199 -3.63 -9.40 -10.71
C PRO A 199 -4.89 -9.00 -11.47
N VAL A 200 -4.77 -8.93 -12.78
CA VAL A 200 -5.90 -8.75 -13.68
C VAL A 200 -6.62 -10.09 -13.84
N SER A 201 -7.95 -10.08 -13.81
CA SER A 201 -8.75 -11.28 -14.05
C SER A 201 -8.44 -11.87 -15.43
N HIS A 202 -8.07 -13.16 -15.47
CA HIS A 202 -7.84 -13.87 -16.72
C HIS A 202 -9.08 -14.70 -17.09
N PRO A 203 -9.51 -14.74 -18.38
CA PRO A 203 -10.77 -15.39 -18.77
C PRO A 203 -10.82 -16.92 -18.53
N ARG A 204 -9.69 -17.58 -18.48
CA ARG A 204 -9.58 -19.04 -18.34
C ARG A 204 -8.95 -19.50 -17.03
N TYR A 205 -8.11 -18.69 -16.41
CA TYR A 205 -7.29 -19.10 -15.28
C TYR A 205 -7.49 -18.17 -14.09
N ARG A 206 -7.49 -18.74 -12.91
CA ARG A 206 -7.48 -18.03 -11.63
C ARG A 206 -6.24 -18.44 -10.84
N ALA A 207 -5.47 -17.47 -10.39
CA ALA A 207 -4.35 -17.72 -9.49
C ALA A 207 -4.87 -17.87 -8.05
N VAL A 208 -4.42 -18.93 -7.37
CA VAL A 208 -4.74 -19.25 -5.98
C VAL A 208 -3.43 -19.61 -5.28
N GLY A 209 -2.83 -18.67 -4.59
CA GLY A 209 -1.47 -18.81 -4.08
C GLY A 209 -0.47 -19.02 -5.23
N ASP A 210 0.23 -20.13 -5.21
CA ASP A 210 1.16 -20.53 -6.27
C ASP A 210 0.52 -21.34 -7.39
N ASP A 211 -0.68 -21.82 -7.18
CA ASP A 211 -1.37 -22.69 -8.12
C ASP A 211 -2.27 -21.90 -9.07
N LEU A 212 -2.57 -22.53 -10.20
CA LEU A 212 -3.58 -22.05 -11.13
C LEU A 212 -4.79 -22.97 -11.10
N GLU A 213 -5.97 -22.40 -11.23
CA GLU A 213 -7.22 -23.13 -11.38
C GLU A 213 -7.89 -22.76 -12.70
N MET A 214 -8.53 -23.75 -13.33
CA MET A 214 -9.36 -23.55 -14.51
C MET A 214 -10.55 -24.50 -14.50
N ASP A 215 -11.62 -24.12 -15.19
CA ASP A 215 -12.70 -25.04 -15.49
C ASP A 215 -12.37 -25.86 -16.76
N LEU A 216 -12.60 -27.17 -16.69
CA LEU A 216 -12.47 -28.08 -17.80
C LEU A 216 -13.84 -28.53 -18.24
N PRO A 217 -14.45 -27.94 -19.28
CA PRO A 217 -15.72 -28.36 -19.78
C PRO A 217 -15.56 -29.74 -20.50
N LEU A 218 -16.39 -30.69 -20.12
CA LEU A 218 -16.45 -32.03 -20.75
C LEU A 218 -17.88 -32.34 -21.13
N TRP A 219 -18.05 -32.95 -22.28
CA TRP A 219 -19.32 -33.57 -22.64
C TRP A 219 -19.61 -34.79 -21.76
N PRO A 220 -20.88 -35.16 -21.50
CA PRO A 220 -21.24 -36.31 -20.67
C PRO A 220 -20.58 -37.62 -21.13
N TRP A 221 -20.51 -37.87 -22.43
CA TRP A 221 -19.89 -39.06 -22.99
C TRP A 221 -18.35 -39.08 -22.73
N GLN A 222 -17.68 -37.94 -22.74
CA GLN A 222 -16.25 -37.86 -22.41
C GLN A 222 -16.00 -38.20 -20.95
N ALA A 223 -16.86 -37.73 -20.05
CA ALA A 223 -16.76 -38.03 -18.63
C ALA A 223 -17.03 -39.51 -18.33
N VAL A 224 -17.99 -40.11 -19.03
CA VAL A 224 -18.36 -41.52 -18.84
C VAL A 224 -17.32 -42.47 -19.44
N LEU A 225 -16.90 -42.24 -20.68
CA LEU A 225 -16.02 -43.14 -21.43
C LEU A 225 -14.54 -42.89 -21.18
N GLY A 226 -14.22 -41.71 -20.62
CA GLY A 226 -12.86 -41.17 -20.58
C GLY A 226 -12.44 -40.58 -21.92
N THR A 227 -11.44 -39.74 -21.88
CA THR A 227 -10.93 -39.04 -23.06
C THR A 227 -9.55 -38.46 -22.81
N GLU A 228 -8.90 -38.04 -23.87
CA GLU A 228 -7.73 -37.19 -23.82
C GLU A 228 -8.12 -35.77 -24.29
N VAL A 229 -7.85 -34.76 -23.47
CA VAL A 229 -8.19 -33.37 -23.78
C VAL A 229 -6.91 -32.57 -23.90
N ARG A 230 -6.77 -31.86 -25.01
CA ARG A 230 -5.71 -30.88 -25.18
C ARG A 230 -6.09 -29.58 -24.46
N ILE A 231 -5.26 -29.16 -23.54
CA ILE A 231 -5.41 -27.93 -22.79
C ILE A 231 -4.30 -26.96 -23.21
N ASP A 232 -4.68 -25.79 -23.68
CA ASP A 232 -3.71 -24.73 -23.96
C ASP A 232 -3.38 -24.03 -22.65
N THR A 233 -2.24 -24.34 -22.05
CA THR A 233 -1.75 -23.64 -20.86
C THR A 233 -0.95 -22.41 -21.26
N PRO A 234 -0.73 -21.44 -20.35
CA PRO A 234 0.08 -20.24 -20.65
C PRO A 234 1.51 -20.56 -21.13
N GLU A 235 1.98 -21.81 -20.91
CA GLU A 235 3.31 -22.28 -21.30
C GLU A 235 3.31 -23.23 -22.50
N GLY A 236 2.17 -23.42 -23.10
CA GLY A 236 2.00 -24.30 -24.25
C GLY A 236 0.92 -25.37 -24.02
N ALA A 237 0.60 -26.10 -25.07
CA ALA A 237 -0.43 -27.10 -25.03
C ALA A 237 0.04 -28.35 -24.30
N VAL A 238 -0.85 -28.93 -23.47
CA VAL A 238 -0.63 -30.17 -22.73
C VAL A 238 -1.83 -31.11 -22.94
N THR A 239 -1.57 -32.39 -23.16
CA THR A 239 -2.63 -33.38 -23.21
C THR A 239 -2.92 -33.91 -21.81
N LEU A 240 -4.17 -33.77 -21.37
CA LEU A 240 -4.66 -34.26 -20.08
C LEU A 240 -5.51 -35.50 -20.32
N LYS A 241 -5.17 -36.64 -19.67
CA LYS A 241 -5.96 -37.84 -19.68
C LYS A 241 -7.07 -37.77 -18.64
N VAL A 242 -8.30 -37.85 -19.08
CA VAL A 242 -9.50 -37.91 -18.23
C VAL A 242 -9.93 -39.38 -18.09
N PRO A 243 -9.88 -39.94 -16.88
CA PRO A 243 -10.30 -41.32 -16.65
C PRO A 243 -11.81 -41.52 -16.92
N ALA A 244 -12.20 -42.70 -17.35
CA ALA A 244 -13.61 -43.08 -17.45
C ALA A 244 -14.33 -42.97 -16.08
N GLY A 245 -15.61 -42.60 -16.10
CA GLY A 245 -16.40 -42.38 -14.88
C GLY A 245 -16.05 -41.14 -14.09
N THR A 246 -15.35 -40.16 -14.71
CA THR A 246 -15.01 -38.88 -14.06
C THR A 246 -16.27 -38.10 -13.72
N GLN A 247 -16.38 -37.67 -12.46
CA GLN A 247 -17.53 -36.93 -11.95
C GLN A 247 -17.37 -35.43 -12.12
N ASN A 248 -18.50 -34.71 -12.14
CA ASN A 248 -18.50 -33.25 -12.11
C ASN A 248 -17.82 -32.74 -10.83
N GLY A 249 -17.03 -31.68 -10.94
CA GLY A 249 -16.29 -31.12 -9.82
C GLY A 249 -14.97 -31.83 -9.50
N ARG A 250 -14.66 -32.96 -10.15
CA ARG A 250 -13.36 -33.61 -9.96
C ARG A 250 -12.22 -32.70 -10.39
N ARG A 251 -11.20 -32.55 -9.53
CA ARG A 251 -9.99 -31.76 -9.81
C ARG A 251 -8.91 -32.70 -10.39
N LEU A 252 -8.42 -32.34 -11.56
CA LEU A 252 -7.32 -33.02 -12.25
C LEU A 252 -6.08 -32.13 -12.17
N ARG A 253 -4.97 -32.67 -11.63
CA ARG A 253 -3.74 -31.95 -11.36
C ARG A 253 -2.75 -32.09 -12.51
N LEU A 254 -2.25 -30.96 -13.00
CA LEU A 254 -1.12 -30.87 -13.90
C LEU A 254 0.07 -30.31 -13.14
N ARG A 255 1.02 -31.15 -12.78
CA ARG A 255 2.18 -30.78 -11.94
C ARG A 255 3.06 -29.77 -12.64
N GLY A 256 3.53 -28.77 -11.86
CA GLY A 256 4.49 -27.77 -12.31
C GLY A 256 3.96 -26.83 -13.39
N ARG A 257 2.62 -26.66 -13.51
CA ARG A 257 1.96 -25.78 -14.47
C ARG A 257 1.32 -24.54 -13.81
N GLY A 258 1.65 -24.28 -12.54
CA GLY A 258 1.27 -23.10 -11.79
C GLY A 258 2.29 -21.98 -11.91
N LEU A 259 2.19 -21.02 -10.99
CA LEU A 259 3.08 -19.85 -10.94
C LEU A 259 4.49 -20.24 -10.46
N PRO A 260 5.53 -19.58 -10.95
CA PRO A 260 6.91 -19.80 -10.48
C PRO A 260 7.04 -19.43 -9.00
N ARG A 261 7.90 -20.12 -8.27
CA ARG A 261 8.30 -19.84 -6.89
C ARG A 261 9.71 -19.30 -6.84
N GLY A 262 10.04 -18.64 -5.73
CA GLY A 262 11.37 -18.07 -5.52
C GLY A 262 12.51 -19.11 -5.43
N ASP A 263 12.18 -20.37 -5.15
CA ASP A 263 13.12 -21.50 -5.09
C ASP A 263 13.37 -22.17 -6.46
N GLY A 264 12.81 -21.62 -7.53
CA GLY A 264 12.89 -22.18 -8.88
C GLY A 264 11.88 -23.29 -9.17
N SER A 265 11.11 -23.74 -8.19
CA SER A 265 9.98 -24.66 -8.41
C SER A 265 8.75 -23.90 -8.93
N ARG A 266 7.70 -24.65 -9.23
CA ARG A 266 6.41 -24.08 -9.68
C ARG A 266 5.27 -24.69 -8.93
N GLY A 267 4.18 -23.96 -8.81
CA GLY A 267 2.90 -24.48 -8.41
C GLY A 267 2.29 -25.41 -9.47
N ASP A 268 1.09 -25.85 -9.26
CA ASP A 268 0.37 -26.76 -10.13
C ASP A 268 -0.81 -26.07 -10.81
N LEU A 269 -1.30 -26.66 -11.89
CA LEU A 269 -2.56 -26.26 -12.49
C LEU A 269 -3.62 -27.32 -12.15
N TYR A 270 -4.73 -26.89 -11.59
CA TYR A 270 -5.89 -27.72 -11.28
C TYR A 270 -7.01 -27.44 -12.29
N ALA A 271 -7.34 -28.46 -13.08
CA ALA A 271 -8.48 -28.46 -14.00
C ALA A 271 -9.68 -29.05 -13.30
N THR A 272 -10.70 -28.27 -12.98
CA THR A 272 -11.95 -28.72 -12.36
C THR A 272 -12.93 -29.10 -13.43
N VAL A 273 -13.32 -30.35 -13.45
CA VAL A 273 -14.25 -30.89 -14.44
C VAL A 273 -15.64 -30.26 -14.29
N ARG A 274 -16.13 -29.70 -15.39
CA ARG A 274 -17.48 -29.18 -15.55
C ARG A 274 -18.20 -29.99 -16.63
N ILE A 275 -19.14 -30.87 -16.25
CA ILE A 275 -19.94 -31.59 -17.24
C ILE A 275 -20.95 -30.60 -17.83
N VAL A 276 -20.85 -30.39 -19.13
CA VAL A 276 -21.70 -29.47 -19.90
C VAL A 276 -22.54 -30.28 -20.88
N VAL A 277 -23.77 -29.84 -21.14
CA VAL A 277 -24.66 -30.45 -22.11
C VAL A 277 -24.81 -29.53 -23.32
N PRO A 278 -25.04 -30.08 -24.54
CA PRO A 278 -25.24 -29.25 -25.71
C PRO A 278 -26.55 -28.44 -25.59
N GLU A 279 -26.47 -27.12 -25.78
CA GLU A 279 -27.65 -26.26 -25.78
C GLU A 279 -28.62 -26.61 -26.94
N ARG A 280 -28.05 -27.02 -28.07
CA ARG A 280 -28.80 -27.38 -29.30
C ARG A 280 -28.29 -28.71 -29.81
N PRO A 281 -28.78 -29.86 -29.25
CA PRO A 281 -28.36 -31.17 -29.73
C PRO A 281 -28.90 -31.42 -31.15
N SER A 282 -28.10 -32.05 -31.99
CA SER A 282 -28.51 -32.53 -33.28
C SER A 282 -29.59 -33.66 -33.13
N ALA A 283 -30.28 -33.97 -34.21
CA ALA A 283 -31.28 -35.06 -34.20
C ALA A 283 -30.66 -36.38 -33.72
N THR A 284 -29.47 -36.70 -34.21
CA THR A 284 -28.73 -37.92 -33.83
C THR A 284 -28.32 -37.92 -32.36
N GLU A 285 -27.85 -36.81 -31.84
CA GLU A 285 -27.51 -36.70 -30.40
C GLU A 285 -28.75 -36.89 -29.53
N ARG A 286 -29.87 -36.25 -29.92
CA ARG A 286 -31.14 -36.39 -29.19
C ARG A 286 -31.57 -37.85 -29.14
N GLU A 287 -31.54 -38.56 -30.27
CA GLU A 287 -31.90 -39.96 -30.35
C GLU A 287 -31.00 -40.86 -29.47
N ALA A 288 -29.70 -40.57 -29.44
CA ALA A 288 -28.75 -41.21 -28.55
C ALA A 288 -29.12 -41.02 -27.07
N TYR A 289 -29.42 -39.76 -26.67
CA TYR A 289 -29.86 -39.46 -25.30
C TYR A 289 -31.19 -40.12 -24.94
N GLU A 290 -32.14 -40.21 -25.87
CA GLU A 290 -33.41 -40.92 -25.66
C GLU A 290 -33.19 -42.43 -25.48
N THR A 291 -32.24 -43.00 -26.21
CA THR A 291 -31.84 -44.38 -26.02
C THR A 291 -31.20 -44.61 -24.66
N LEU A 292 -30.28 -43.73 -24.24
CA LEU A 292 -29.70 -43.81 -22.91
C LEU A 292 -30.76 -43.67 -21.81
N LYS A 293 -31.73 -42.75 -21.97
CA LYS A 293 -32.85 -42.59 -21.04
C LYS A 293 -33.65 -43.87 -20.85
N ARG A 294 -33.84 -44.63 -21.92
CA ARG A 294 -34.59 -45.90 -21.86
C ARG A 294 -33.80 -47.04 -21.22
N SER A 295 -32.46 -47.02 -21.37
CA SER A 295 -31.57 -48.08 -20.87
C SER A 295 -31.02 -47.86 -19.48
N ALA A 296 -30.95 -46.59 -19.02
CA ALA A 296 -30.39 -46.24 -17.73
C ALA A 296 -31.47 -46.33 -16.62
N PRO A 297 -31.21 -47.03 -15.51
CA PRO A 297 -32.07 -46.93 -14.33
C PRO A 297 -32.04 -45.49 -13.82
N VAL A 298 -33.22 -44.99 -13.38
CA VAL A 298 -33.31 -43.69 -12.73
C VAL A 298 -32.32 -43.66 -11.56
N PRO A 299 -31.44 -42.69 -11.43
CA PRO A 299 -30.56 -42.60 -10.29
C PRO A 299 -31.41 -42.58 -9.02
N ALA A 300 -31.27 -43.59 -8.15
CA ALA A 300 -31.82 -43.51 -6.81
C ALA A 300 -31.23 -42.27 -6.13
N ASP A 301 -32.05 -41.57 -5.32
CA ASP A 301 -31.62 -40.41 -4.51
C ASP A 301 -30.28 -40.75 -3.85
N ARG A 302 -29.20 -40.24 -4.45
CA ARG A 302 -27.92 -40.23 -3.76
C ARG A 302 -27.96 -39.00 -2.86
N PRO A 303 -27.90 -39.13 -1.52
CA PRO A 303 -27.65 -38.00 -0.69
C PRO A 303 -26.36 -37.35 -1.17
N ALA A 304 -26.34 -36.00 -1.26
CA ALA A 304 -25.15 -35.23 -1.59
C ALA A 304 -24.05 -35.70 -0.64
N GLY A 305 -23.18 -36.56 -1.14
CA GLY A 305 -22.10 -37.14 -0.38
C GLY A 305 -21.06 -36.12 -0.02
N GLY A 306 -20.62 -36.17 1.21
CA GLY A 306 -19.64 -35.30 1.87
C GLY A 306 -18.27 -35.24 1.20
#